data_6149f090e8b0f210844411eb5cef7b6e
#
_entry.id   6149f090e8b0f210844411eb5cef7b6e
#
_cell.length_a   1.000
_cell.length_b   1.000
_cell.length_c   1.000
_cell.angle_alpha   90.00
_cell.angle_beta   90.00
_cell.angle_gamma   90.00
#
_symmetry.space_group_name_H-M   'P 1'
#
loop_
_entity.id
_entity.type
_entity.pdbx_description
1 polymer ?
#
loop_
_entity_poly.entity_id
_entity_poly.type
_entity_poly.pdbx_seq_one_letter_code
_entity_poly.pdbx_strand_id
1 'polypeptide(L)'
;MKKLLLLPLLLVTYFCLSQDAKAIIGKPITIGNLLVAQNDFPKQMKWQDAKKACENLGRGWRLPTKDELHILYQNYVKIGFYSNNFYWSSTEFVFESAWVQYFGNGGQLYINKSETSYVRAIRAF
;
A
#
# COMPACT_ATOMS: atom_id res chain seq x y z
N MET A 1 -6.73 -34.40 -31.40
CA MET A 1 -5.65 -33.40 -31.23
C MET A 1 -6.11 -32.34 -30.26
N LYS A 2 -5.40 -32.21 -29.15
CA LYS A 2 -5.66 -31.11 -28.20
C LYS A 2 -5.06 -29.83 -28.80
N LYS A 3 -5.95 -28.86 -29.10
CA LYS A 3 -5.50 -27.51 -29.46
C LYS A 3 -4.90 -26.85 -28.20
N LEU A 4 -3.62 -26.55 -28.23
CA LEU A 4 -2.98 -25.70 -27.22
C LEU A 4 -3.50 -24.28 -27.40
N LEU A 5 -4.33 -23.82 -26.47
CA LEU A 5 -4.74 -22.43 -26.39
C LEU A 5 -3.61 -21.66 -25.70
N LEU A 6 -2.79 -21.00 -26.53
CA LEU A 6 -1.82 -20.04 -26.02
C LEU A 6 -2.54 -18.74 -25.71
N LEU A 7 -2.71 -18.45 -24.42
CA LEU A 7 -3.18 -17.13 -23.99
C LEU A 7 -2.15 -16.07 -24.40
N PRO A 8 -2.59 -14.95 -24.98
CA PRO A 8 -1.66 -13.86 -25.25
C PRO A 8 -0.93 -13.43 -23.99
N LEU A 9 0.36 -13.13 -24.10
CA LEU A 9 1.20 -12.70 -22.98
C LEU A 9 0.57 -11.56 -22.19
N LEU A 10 -0.14 -10.66 -22.87
CA LEU A 10 -0.83 -9.52 -22.25
C LEU A 10 -1.95 -9.97 -21.30
N LEU A 11 -2.72 -11.03 -21.65
CA LEU A 11 -3.77 -11.56 -20.78
C LEU A 11 -3.19 -12.29 -19.57
N VAL A 12 -2.05 -12.95 -19.71
CA VAL A 12 -1.36 -13.63 -18.60
C VAL A 12 -0.85 -12.61 -17.59
N THR A 13 -0.23 -11.52 -18.03
CA THR A 13 0.24 -10.45 -17.14
C THR A 13 -0.92 -9.76 -16.43
N TYR A 14 -2.02 -9.48 -17.12
CA TYR A 14 -3.22 -8.90 -16.52
C TYR A 14 -3.81 -9.82 -15.44
N PHE A 15 -3.89 -11.11 -15.71
CA PHE A 15 -4.40 -12.10 -14.75
C PHE A 15 -3.52 -12.17 -13.50
N CYS A 16 -2.19 -12.16 -13.63
CA CYS A 16 -1.26 -12.14 -12.49
C CYS A 16 -1.42 -10.88 -11.65
N LEU A 17 -1.49 -9.70 -12.28
CA LEU A 17 -1.71 -8.42 -11.58
C LEU A 17 -3.03 -8.41 -10.81
N SER A 18 -4.10 -8.98 -11.39
CA SER A 18 -5.41 -9.08 -10.73
C SER A 18 -5.36 -9.97 -9.49
N GLN A 19 -4.62 -11.09 -9.53
CA GLN A 19 -4.45 -11.98 -8.39
C GLN A 19 -3.59 -11.35 -7.30
N ASP A 20 -2.50 -10.66 -7.66
CA ASP A 20 -1.66 -9.94 -6.71
C ASP A 20 -2.46 -8.85 -5.99
N ALA A 21 -3.27 -8.09 -6.73
CA ALA A 21 -4.17 -7.09 -6.16
C ALA A 21 -5.14 -7.71 -5.16
N LYS A 22 -5.76 -8.85 -5.48
CA LYS A 22 -6.67 -9.56 -4.57
C LYS A 22 -5.96 -10.04 -3.31
N ALA A 23 -4.72 -10.50 -3.44
CA ALA A 23 -3.93 -10.97 -2.30
C ALA A 23 -3.58 -9.81 -1.36
N ILE A 24 -3.25 -8.64 -1.90
CA ILE A 24 -2.93 -7.44 -1.10
C ILE A 24 -4.17 -6.87 -0.44
N ILE A 25 -5.24 -6.66 -1.20
CA ILE A 25 -6.49 -6.10 -0.68
C ILE A 25 -7.11 -7.05 0.34
N GLY A 26 -7.17 -8.34 0.02
CA GLY A 26 -7.75 -9.37 0.87
C GLY A 26 -9.17 -9.02 1.30
N LYS A 27 -9.43 -9.14 2.59
CA LYS A 27 -10.66 -8.64 3.22
C LYS A 27 -10.34 -7.30 3.87
N PRO A 28 -10.63 -6.17 3.22
CA PRO A 28 -10.24 -4.86 3.73
C PRO A 28 -10.92 -4.55 5.06
N ILE A 29 -10.21 -3.82 5.89
CA ILE A 29 -10.67 -3.43 7.23
C ILE A 29 -11.22 -2.00 7.15
N THR A 30 -12.40 -1.79 7.71
CA THR A 30 -13.02 -0.46 7.77
C THR A 30 -12.54 0.30 9.01
N ILE A 31 -11.96 1.47 8.80
CA ILE A 31 -11.60 2.41 9.86
C ILE A 31 -12.25 3.76 9.51
N GLY A 32 -13.31 4.12 10.22
CA GLY A 32 -14.08 5.33 9.89
C GLY A 32 -14.61 5.25 8.47
N ASN A 33 -14.24 6.21 7.64
CA ASN A 33 -14.61 6.26 6.21
C ASN A 33 -13.51 5.71 5.29
N LEU A 34 -12.55 4.98 5.84
CA LEU A 34 -11.45 4.38 5.07
C LEU A 34 -11.57 2.87 5.02
N LEU A 35 -11.28 2.31 3.86
CA LEU A 35 -10.97 0.90 3.70
C LEU A 35 -9.46 0.73 3.71
N VAL A 36 -8.97 -0.16 4.55
CA VAL A 36 -7.53 -0.45 4.66
C VAL A 36 -7.29 -1.84 4.09
N ALA A 37 -6.38 -1.97 3.14
CA ALA A 37 -6.00 -3.25 2.59
C ALA A 37 -5.57 -4.19 3.72
N GLN A 38 -5.93 -5.46 3.63
CA GLN A 38 -5.65 -6.43 4.69
C GLN A 38 -4.15 -6.65 4.88
N ASN A 39 -3.37 -6.57 3.81
CA ASN A 39 -1.96 -6.92 3.82
C ASN A 39 -1.07 -5.78 3.35
N ASP A 40 0.14 -5.72 3.90
CA ASP A 40 1.22 -4.93 3.35
C ASP A 40 1.64 -5.51 1.99
N PHE A 41 2.22 -4.67 1.15
CA PHE A 41 3.00 -5.19 0.03
C PHE A 41 4.21 -5.98 0.59
N PRO A 42 4.60 -7.07 -0.06
CA PRO A 42 5.63 -7.96 0.48
C PRO A 42 7.03 -7.36 0.52
N LYS A 43 7.28 -6.31 -0.26
CA LYS A 43 8.58 -5.65 -0.33
C LYS A 43 8.49 -4.20 0.08
N GLN A 44 9.52 -3.70 0.73
CA GLN A 44 9.71 -2.26 0.89
C GLN A 44 9.96 -1.62 -0.47
N MET A 45 9.47 -0.41 -0.66
CA MET A 45 9.53 0.30 -1.93
C MET A 45 9.99 1.73 -1.77
N LYS A 46 10.58 2.28 -2.81
CA LYS A 46 10.77 3.72 -2.96
C LYS A 46 9.41 4.39 -3.12
N TRP A 47 9.33 5.66 -2.76
CA TRP A 47 8.05 6.39 -2.70
C TRP A 47 7.26 6.37 -4.01
N GLN A 48 7.91 6.61 -5.15
CA GLN A 48 7.21 6.60 -6.44
C GLN A 48 6.67 5.21 -6.79
N ASP A 49 7.43 4.17 -6.49
CA ASP A 49 7.00 2.78 -6.71
C ASP A 49 5.84 2.41 -5.78
N ALA A 50 5.89 2.86 -4.51
CA ALA A 50 4.83 2.65 -3.54
C ALA A 50 3.52 3.30 -4.00
N LYS A 51 3.59 4.51 -4.50
CA LYS A 51 2.45 5.26 -5.02
C LYS A 51 1.80 4.52 -6.20
N LYS A 52 2.61 4.09 -7.15
CA LYS A 52 2.14 3.31 -8.32
C LYS A 52 1.56 1.96 -7.92
N ALA A 53 2.21 1.26 -6.99
CA ALA A 53 1.74 -0.04 -6.53
C ALA A 53 0.33 0.05 -5.94
N CYS A 54 0.06 1.06 -5.12
CA CYS A 54 -1.27 1.28 -4.57
C CYS A 54 -2.30 1.60 -5.67
N GLU A 55 -1.97 2.49 -6.59
CA GLU A 55 -2.85 2.86 -7.70
C GLU A 55 -3.18 1.64 -8.58
N ASN A 56 -2.22 0.74 -8.77
CA ASN A 56 -2.39 -0.48 -9.57
C ASN A 56 -3.31 -1.52 -8.92
N LEU A 57 -3.64 -1.39 -7.64
CA LEU A 57 -4.60 -2.28 -6.99
C LEU A 57 -6.03 -2.12 -7.53
N GLY A 58 -6.32 -0.98 -8.10
CA GLY A 58 -7.62 -0.68 -8.65
C GLY A 58 -8.08 0.73 -8.34
N ARG A 59 -9.26 1.06 -8.81
CA ARG A 59 -9.82 2.40 -8.72
C ARG A 59 -9.96 2.87 -7.27
N GLY A 60 -9.36 4.00 -6.97
CA GLY A 60 -9.44 4.65 -5.66
C GLY A 60 -8.42 4.18 -4.63
N TRP A 61 -7.70 3.10 -4.89
CA TRP A 61 -6.62 2.65 -4.00
C TRP A 61 -5.42 3.59 -4.11
N ARG A 62 -4.86 3.95 -2.97
CA ARG A 62 -3.78 4.93 -2.88
C ARG A 62 -2.97 4.79 -1.59
N LEU A 63 -1.86 5.51 -1.50
CA LEU A 63 -1.17 5.69 -0.23
C LEU A 63 -2.04 6.52 0.73
N PRO A 64 -2.01 6.21 2.04
CA PRO A 64 -2.63 7.08 3.03
C PRO A 64 -1.90 8.42 3.14
N THR A 65 -2.62 9.48 3.42
CA THR A 65 -1.98 10.76 3.79
C THR A 65 -1.29 10.63 5.14
N LYS A 66 -0.47 11.61 5.49
CA LYS A 66 0.20 11.67 6.80
C LYS A 66 -0.81 11.52 7.94
N ASP A 67 -1.90 12.26 7.89
CA ASP A 67 -2.93 12.24 8.93
C ASP A 67 -3.70 10.91 8.94
N GLU A 68 -4.05 10.38 7.78
CA GLU A 68 -4.70 9.08 7.67
C GLU A 68 -3.79 7.97 8.22
N LEU A 69 -2.51 8.03 7.92
CA LEU A 69 -1.55 7.04 8.42
C LEU A 69 -1.45 7.08 9.95
N HIS A 70 -1.57 8.26 10.55
CA HIS A 70 -1.65 8.40 12.01
C HIS A 70 -2.91 7.74 12.57
N ILE A 71 -4.05 7.90 11.90
CA ILE A 71 -5.29 7.22 12.26
C ILE A 71 -5.12 5.69 12.18
N LEU A 72 -4.44 5.19 11.15
CA LEU A 72 -4.12 3.76 11.06
C LEU A 72 -3.26 3.30 12.23
N TYR A 73 -2.28 4.09 12.62
CA TYR A 73 -1.46 3.80 13.79
C TYR A 73 -2.31 3.71 15.06
N GLN A 74 -3.22 4.63 15.27
CA GLN A 74 -4.13 4.60 16.44
C GLN A 74 -5.03 3.36 16.46
N ASN A 75 -5.21 2.70 15.34
CA ASN A 75 -6.02 1.49 15.18
C ASN A 75 -5.19 0.26 14.79
N TYR A 76 -3.90 0.26 15.11
CA TYR A 76 -2.98 -0.77 14.62
C TYR A 76 -3.37 -2.19 15.03
N VAL A 77 -3.94 -2.37 16.22
CA VAL A 77 -4.39 -3.69 16.70
C VAL A 77 -5.55 -4.20 15.83
N LYS A 78 -6.54 -3.35 15.56
CA LYS A 78 -7.70 -3.70 14.73
C LYS A 78 -7.30 -4.02 13.29
N ILE A 79 -6.32 -3.30 12.75
CA ILE A 79 -5.85 -3.46 11.38
C ILE A 79 -4.90 -4.65 11.25
N GLY A 80 -4.20 -5.00 12.32
CA GLY A 80 -3.23 -6.07 12.31
C GLY A 80 -1.82 -5.64 11.89
N PHE A 81 -1.45 -4.41 12.18
CA PHE A 81 -0.06 -3.98 12.05
C PHE A 81 0.72 -4.51 13.26
N TYR A 82 1.49 -5.55 13.04
CA TYR A 82 2.24 -6.19 14.13
C TYR A 82 3.73 -5.91 14.12
N SER A 83 4.20 -5.11 13.18
CA SER A 83 5.63 -4.86 13.01
C SER A 83 6.00 -3.41 13.30
N ASN A 84 7.15 -3.22 13.95
CA ASN A 84 7.73 -1.91 14.23
C ASN A 84 8.41 -1.37 12.97
N ASN A 85 7.61 -1.07 11.94
CA ASN A 85 8.12 -0.64 10.64
C ASN A 85 7.69 0.77 10.29
N PHE A 86 8.41 1.36 9.35
CA PHE A 86 8.08 2.63 8.75
C PHE A 86 7.18 2.41 7.54
N TYR A 87 6.15 3.22 7.41
CA TYR A 87 5.19 3.17 6.31
C TYR A 87 5.13 4.51 5.59
N TRP A 88 5.14 4.47 4.27
CA TRP A 88 5.01 5.66 3.45
C TRP A 88 3.63 6.30 3.55
N SER A 89 3.61 7.63 3.65
CA SER A 89 2.43 8.42 3.36
C SER A 89 2.50 9.00 1.95
N SER A 90 1.37 9.50 1.45
CA SER A 90 1.35 10.28 0.20
C SER A 90 1.75 11.74 0.39
N THR A 91 1.91 12.20 1.63
CA THR A 91 2.18 13.59 1.94
C THR A 91 3.66 13.90 1.72
N GLU A 92 3.93 14.76 0.78
CA GLU A 92 5.29 15.18 0.45
C GLU A 92 5.79 16.22 1.46
N PHE A 93 7.11 16.21 1.67
CA PHE A 93 7.81 17.26 2.41
C PHE A 93 9.04 17.63 1.59
N VAL A 94 9.06 18.84 1.03
CA VAL A 94 10.02 19.31 0.02
C VAL A 94 10.14 18.33 -1.18
N PHE A 95 10.93 18.69 -2.19
CA PHE A 95 10.97 17.98 -3.47
C PHE A 95 11.26 16.48 -3.38
N GLU A 96 12.20 16.12 -2.53
CA GLU A 96 12.79 14.78 -2.54
C GLU A 96 12.39 13.94 -1.33
N SER A 97 11.54 14.46 -0.45
CA SER A 97 11.15 13.80 0.80
C SER A 97 9.65 13.65 0.92
N ALA A 98 9.23 12.63 1.65
CA ALA A 98 7.84 12.40 2.02
C ALA A 98 7.75 11.91 3.45
N TRP A 99 6.59 12.10 4.06
CA TRP A 99 6.35 11.69 5.44
C TRP A 99 6.16 10.18 5.53
N VAL A 100 6.71 9.61 6.60
CA VAL A 100 6.51 8.22 7.01
C VAL A 100 6.00 8.18 8.44
N GLN A 101 5.31 7.09 8.78
CA GLN A 101 4.87 6.79 10.14
C GLN A 101 5.66 5.61 10.67
N TYR A 102 6.25 5.76 11.85
CA TYR A 102 6.86 4.65 12.56
C TYR A 102 5.81 3.97 13.45
N PHE A 103 5.52 2.72 13.19
CA PHE A 103 4.50 1.98 13.94
C PHE A 103 5.01 1.40 15.26
N GLY A 104 6.30 1.58 15.57
CA GLY A 104 6.84 1.19 16.86
C GLY A 104 6.45 2.12 18.00
N ASN A 105 6.29 3.42 17.70
CA ASN A 105 5.98 4.43 18.72
C ASN A 105 5.03 5.53 18.25
N GLY A 106 4.58 5.49 17.00
CA GLY A 106 3.69 6.52 16.45
C GLY A 106 4.40 7.78 15.96
N GLY A 107 5.71 7.81 15.95
CA GLY A 107 6.48 8.94 15.46
C GLY A 107 6.28 9.16 13.96
N GLN A 108 6.23 10.42 13.55
CA GLN A 108 6.16 10.81 12.15
C GLN A 108 7.43 11.58 11.80
N LEU A 109 8.06 11.21 10.71
CA LEU A 109 9.24 11.87 10.18
C LEU A 109 9.20 11.87 8.67
N TYR A 110 10.09 12.61 8.05
CA TYR A 110 10.22 12.62 6.61
C TYR A 110 11.58 12.04 6.21
N ILE A 111 11.57 11.27 5.13
CA ILE A 111 12.78 10.65 4.58
C ILE A 111 12.83 10.89 3.07
N ASN A 112 14.01 10.72 2.50
CA ASN A 112 14.19 10.87 1.07
C ASN A 112 13.37 9.82 0.31
N LYS A 113 12.71 10.23 -0.76
CA LYS A 113 11.89 9.36 -1.62
C LYS A 113 12.67 8.22 -2.26
N SER A 114 14.00 8.31 -2.32
CA SER A 114 14.87 7.24 -2.82
C SER A 114 15.10 6.12 -1.80
N GLU A 115 14.77 6.35 -0.54
CA GLU A 115 14.80 5.31 0.48
C GLU A 115 13.58 4.39 0.35
N THR A 116 13.64 3.23 0.98
CA THR A 116 12.55 2.27 0.95
C THR A 116 11.82 2.22 2.28
N SER A 117 10.51 2.02 2.20
CA SER A 117 9.64 1.83 3.37
C SER A 117 8.53 0.87 3.03
N TYR A 118 7.84 0.39 4.05
CA TYR A 118 6.67 -0.46 3.90
C TYR A 118 5.49 0.32 3.33
N VAL A 119 4.55 -0.41 2.75
CA VAL A 119 3.40 0.17 2.05
C VAL A 119 2.13 -0.57 2.44
N ARG A 120 1.16 0.16 2.97
CA ARG A 120 -0.20 -0.33 3.17
C ARG A 120 -1.14 0.60 2.40
N ALA A 121 -1.90 0.06 1.50
CA ALA A 121 -2.85 0.83 0.68
C ALA A 121 -4.16 1.08 1.42
N ILE A 122 -4.78 2.18 1.10
CA ILE A 122 -6.13 2.53 1.58
C ILE A 122 -7.00 2.95 0.41
N ARG A 123 -8.30 3.01 0.69
CA ARG A 123 -9.30 3.56 -0.23
C ARG A 123 -10.36 4.27 0.60
N ALA A 124 -10.76 5.47 0.18
CA ALA A 124 -11.89 6.16 0.78
C ALA A 124 -13.21 5.61 0.22
N PHE A 125 -14.23 5.62 1.04
CA PHE A 125 -15.60 5.32 0.59
C PHE A 125 -16.13 6.39 -0.33
#